data_c0b68bf4db1ef2cd650662e74a53741d
#
_entry.id   c0b68bf4db1ef2cd650662e74a53741d
#
_cell.length_a   1.000
_cell.length_b   1.000
_cell.length_c   1.000
_cell.angle_alpha   90.00
_cell.angle_beta   90.00
_cell.angle_gamma   90.00
#
_symmetry.space_group_name_H-M   'P 1'
#
loop_
_entity.id
_entity.type
_entity.pdbx_description
1 polymer ?
#
loop_
_entity_poly.entity_id
_entity_poly.type
_entity_poly.pdbx_seq_one_letter_code
_entity_poly.pdbx_strand_id
1 'polypeptide(L)'
;ESGDERILRAAEILLKRNVVDITLLGNENEINKKAESLQIQLAGANIIDPHNNDRIHEYADEYFKLRKHKGITMEQAYELMYDVSYFGTMMVHKGHADGMVSGAANTTAHTIRPAFEFVKTKPGVSIVSSSFLMCFSDRVLVYADCAVNPNPDAAQLADIAISSAET
;
A
#
# COMPACT_ATOMS: atom_id res chain seq x y z
N GLU A 1 1.88 -3.23 -8.32
CA GLU A 1 1.01 -3.98 -9.24
C GLU A 1 0.93 -3.33 -10.64
N SER A 2 2.02 -2.71 -11.05
CA SER A 2 2.16 -1.99 -12.32
C SER A 2 2.07 -2.85 -13.59
N GLY A 3 2.01 -4.19 -13.45
CA GLY A 3 1.68 -5.10 -14.54
C GLY A 3 0.18 -5.24 -14.85
N ASP A 4 -0.70 -4.73 -13.98
CA ASP A 4 -2.15 -4.80 -14.16
C ASP A 4 -2.66 -3.61 -14.98
N GLU A 5 -3.44 -3.88 -16.04
CA GLU A 5 -3.98 -2.86 -16.92
C GLU A 5 -4.86 -1.84 -16.18
N ARG A 6 -5.64 -2.29 -15.19
CA ARG A 6 -6.53 -1.41 -14.42
C ARG A 6 -5.73 -0.37 -13.64
N ILE A 7 -4.59 -0.77 -13.08
CA ILE A 7 -3.69 0.12 -12.34
C ILE A 7 -3.07 1.15 -13.29
N LEU A 8 -2.58 0.73 -14.46
CA LEU A 8 -1.99 1.64 -15.44
C LEU A 8 -3.01 2.65 -15.98
N ARG A 9 -4.25 2.22 -16.27
CA ARG A 9 -5.33 3.12 -16.69
C ARG A 9 -5.74 4.10 -15.59
N ALA A 10 -5.81 3.64 -14.34
CA ALA A 10 -6.07 4.52 -13.20
C ALA A 10 -4.97 5.57 -13.05
N ALA A 11 -3.70 5.16 -13.15
CA ALA A 11 -2.56 6.07 -13.10
C ALA A 11 -2.64 7.14 -14.20
N GLU A 12 -2.92 6.76 -15.45
CA GLU A 12 -3.10 7.71 -16.56
C GLU A 12 -4.19 8.75 -16.25
N ILE A 13 -5.35 8.30 -15.74
CA ILE A 13 -6.46 9.20 -15.42
C ILE A 13 -6.06 10.20 -14.33
N LEU A 14 -5.38 9.73 -13.28
CA LEU A 14 -4.96 10.57 -12.16
C LEU A 14 -3.87 11.56 -12.57
N LEU A 15 -2.89 11.12 -13.37
CA LEU A 15 -1.86 12.00 -13.95
C LEU A 15 -2.48 13.11 -14.80
N LYS A 16 -3.41 12.77 -15.72
CA LYS A 16 -4.12 13.77 -16.53
C LYS A 16 -4.93 14.76 -15.70
N ARG A 17 -5.45 14.33 -14.55
CA ARG A 17 -6.20 15.21 -13.62
C ARG A 17 -5.29 16.03 -12.71
N ASN A 18 -4.02 15.67 -12.62
CA ASN A 18 -3.02 16.33 -11.75
C ASN A 18 -3.49 16.50 -10.30
N VAL A 19 -4.08 15.45 -9.73
CA VAL A 19 -4.62 15.46 -8.35
C VAL A 19 -3.69 14.80 -7.35
N VAL A 20 -2.77 13.92 -7.81
CA VAL A 20 -1.75 13.24 -6.99
C VAL A 20 -0.51 12.97 -7.82
N ASP A 21 0.63 12.87 -7.16
CA ASP A 21 1.87 12.36 -7.74
C ASP A 21 1.85 10.83 -7.70
N ILE A 22 2.14 10.19 -8.83
CA ILE A 22 2.07 8.73 -8.97
C ILE A 22 3.47 8.14 -8.99
N THR A 23 3.71 7.18 -8.08
CA THR A 23 4.87 6.28 -8.15
C THR A 23 4.39 4.86 -8.46
N LEU A 24 4.87 4.29 -9.56
CA LEU A 24 4.65 2.91 -9.96
C LEU A 24 5.84 2.05 -9.54
N LEU A 25 5.58 0.94 -8.85
CA LEU A 25 6.62 0.01 -8.41
C LEU A 25 6.74 -1.17 -9.37
N GLY A 26 7.94 -1.44 -9.86
CA GLY A 26 8.26 -2.55 -10.75
C GLY A 26 9.28 -2.18 -11.81
N ASN A 27 9.58 -3.14 -12.69
CA ASN A 27 10.58 -2.95 -13.74
C ASN A 27 10.11 -1.91 -14.78
N GLU A 28 10.90 -0.86 -14.97
CA GLU A 28 10.56 0.27 -15.83
C GLU A 28 10.32 -0.15 -17.30
N ASN A 29 11.15 -1.05 -17.83
CA ASN A 29 11.01 -1.51 -19.21
C ASN A 29 9.71 -2.31 -19.40
N GLU A 30 9.34 -3.14 -18.43
CA GLU A 30 8.11 -3.94 -18.48
C GLU A 30 6.87 -3.04 -18.39
N ILE A 31 6.90 -2.07 -17.48
CA ILE A 31 5.82 -1.08 -17.30
C ILE A 31 5.62 -0.28 -18.59
N ASN A 32 6.70 0.26 -19.16
CA ASN A 32 6.63 1.05 -20.38
C ASN A 32 6.14 0.23 -21.59
N LYS A 33 6.66 -0.99 -21.78
CA LYS A 33 6.17 -1.90 -22.84
C LYS A 33 4.68 -2.21 -22.69
N LYS A 34 4.23 -2.45 -21.45
CA LYS A 34 2.82 -2.72 -21.17
C LYS A 34 1.96 -1.50 -21.46
N ALA A 35 2.38 -0.32 -21.02
CA ALA A 35 1.67 0.93 -21.28
C ALA A 35 1.56 1.22 -22.78
N GLU A 36 2.66 1.07 -23.54
CA GLU A 36 2.67 1.21 -25.00
C GLU A 36 1.67 0.25 -25.68
N SER A 37 1.69 -1.04 -25.29
CA SER A 37 0.78 -2.03 -25.86
C SER A 37 -0.70 -1.72 -25.61
N LEU A 38 -0.99 -1.00 -24.55
CA LEU A 38 -2.33 -0.59 -24.13
C LEU A 38 -2.69 0.85 -24.57
N GLN A 39 -1.75 1.55 -25.23
CA GLN A 39 -1.86 2.97 -25.61
C GLN A 39 -2.11 3.90 -24.40
N ILE A 40 -1.50 3.60 -23.25
CA ILE A 40 -1.59 4.35 -22.01
C ILE A 40 -0.44 5.36 -21.91
N GLN A 41 -0.73 6.58 -21.48
CA GLN A 41 0.24 7.65 -21.28
C GLN A 41 0.62 7.76 -19.81
N LEU A 42 1.87 7.45 -19.49
CA LEU A 42 2.41 7.52 -18.11
C LEU A 42 3.35 8.73 -17.89
N ALA A 43 3.29 9.73 -18.77
CA ALA A 43 4.11 10.94 -18.63
C ALA A 43 3.85 11.63 -17.29
N GLY A 44 4.90 11.82 -16.49
CA GLY A 44 4.80 12.38 -15.15
C GLY A 44 4.72 11.35 -14.01
N ALA A 45 4.54 10.05 -14.31
CA ALA A 45 4.70 9.02 -13.30
C ALA A 45 6.18 8.83 -12.94
N ASN A 46 6.45 8.66 -11.65
CA ASN A 46 7.73 8.14 -11.18
C ASN A 46 7.69 6.61 -11.22
N ILE A 47 8.73 5.96 -11.76
CA ILE A 47 8.83 4.48 -11.77
C ILE A 47 10.02 4.08 -10.92
N ILE A 48 9.79 3.17 -9.97
CA ILE A 48 10.82 2.66 -9.06
C ILE A 48 10.83 1.13 -9.15
N ASP A 49 11.96 0.57 -9.55
CA ASP A 49 12.22 -0.86 -9.49
C ASP A 49 12.90 -1.19 -8.14
N PRO A 50 12.24 -1.95 -7.24
CA PRO A 50 12.86 -2.37 -5.98
C PRO A 50 14.17 -3.12 -6.15
N HIS A 51 14.34 -3.85 -7.29
CA HIS A 51 15.58 -4.58 -7.60
C HIS A 51 16.72 -3.69 -8.05
N ASN A 52 16.45 -2.43 -8.39
CA ASN A 52 17.44 -1.47 -8.88
C ASN A 52 17.23 -0.09 -8.23
N ASN A 53 17.23 -0.06 -6.90
CA ASN A 53 17.03 1.18 -6.14
C ASN A 53 17.92 1.22 -4.90
N ASP A 54 18.66 2.31 -4.72
CA ASP A 54 19.60 2.50 -3.60
C ASP A 54 18.92 2.47 -2.21
N ARG A 55 17.62 2.79 -2.15
CA ARG A 55 16.86 2.76 -0.89
C ARG A 55 16.61 1.35 -0.36
N ILE A 56 16.88 0.31 -1.14
CA ILE A 56 16.73 -1.08 -0.69
C ILE A 56 17.51 -1.34 0.61
N HIS A 57 18.72 -0.79 0.73
CA HIS A 57 19.56 -0.93 1.92
C HIS A 57 18.92 -0.25 3.13
N GLU A 58 18.50 1.00 2.99
CA GLU A 58 17.82 1.76 4.04
C GLU A 58 16.56 1.04 4.52
N TYR A 59 15.76 0.54 3.58
CA TYR A 59 14.48 -0.11 3.88
C TYR A 59 14.66 -1.47 4.53
N ALA A 60 15.61 -2.27 4.09
CA ALA A 60 15.95 -3.55 4.70
C ALA A 60 16.49 -3.37 6.13
N ASP A 61 17.37 -2.39 6.34
CA ASP A 61 17.89 -2.04 7.66
C ASP A 61 16.77 -1.61 8.61
N GLU A 62 15.84 -0.77 8.15
CA GLU A 62 14.72 -0.33 8.96
C GLU A 62 13.78 -1.49 9.29
N TYR A 63 13.41 -2.30 8.30
CA TYR A 63 12.59 -3.47 8.53
C TYR A 63 13.25 -4.46 9.52
N PHE A 64 14.55 -4.71 9.36
CA PHE A 64 15.30 -5.55 10.30
C PHE A 64 15.26 -5.00 11.72
N LYS A 65 15.49 -3.69 11.93
CA LYS A 65 15.40 -3.07 13.27
C LYS A 65 14.02 -3.27 13.89
N LEU A 66 12.97 -3.11 13.12
CA LEU A 66 11.59 -3.25 13.59
C LEU A 66 11.21 -4.69 13.90
N ARG A 67 11.79 -5.68 13.19
CA ARG A 67 11.36 -7.09 13.24
C ARG A 67 12.39 -8.08 13.80
N LYS A 68 13.63 -7.68 14.09
CA LYS A 68 14.67 -8.58 14.63
C LYS A 68 14.23 -9.35 15.88
N HIS A 69 13.35 -8.78 16.70
CA HIS A 69 12.79 -9.44 17.89
C HIS A 69 11.85 -10.63 17.54
N LYS A 70 11.47 -10.80 16.29
CA LYS A 70 10.72 -11.93 15.74
C LYS A 70 11.63 -12.96 15.06
N GLY A 71 12.95 -12.80 15.16
CA GLY A 71 13.93 -13.76 14.65
C GLY A 71 14.23 -13.62 13.14
N ILE A 72 13.81 -12.52 12.50
CA ILE A 72 14.18 -12.28 11.09
C ILE A 72 15.69 -12.01 10.96
N THR A 73 16.30 -12.51 9.89
CA THR A 73 17.70 -12.19 9.55
C THR A 73 17.78 -10.96 8.62
N MET A 74 18.97 -10.42 8.45
CA MET A 74 19.20 -9.31 7.53
C MET A 74 18.95 -9.74 6.07
N GLU A 75 19.37 -10.95 5.69
CA GLU A 75 19.12 -11.51 4.36
C GLU A 75 17.62 -11.59 4.07
N GLN A 76 16.83 -12.07 5.03
CA GLN A 76 15.38 -12.13 4.90
C GLN A 76 14.75 -10.72 4.79
N ALA A 77 15.32 -9.73 5.49
CA ALA A 77 14.87 -8.36 5.39
C ALA A 77 15.10 -7.79 3.98
N TYR A 78 16.26 -8.07 3.38
CA TYR A 78 16.54 -7.69 1.99
C TYR A 78 15.60 -8.38 1.01
N GLU A 79 15.42 -9.70 1.12
CA GLU A 79 14.52 -10.45 0.24
C GLU A 79 13.09 -9.90 0.26
N LEU A 80 12.59 -9.55 1.45
CA LEU A 80 11.25 -8.97 1.58
C LEU A 80 11.13 -7.58 0.94
N MET A 81 12.18 -6.77 0.95
CA MET A 81 12.15 -5.44 0.33
C MET A 81 12.15 -5.48 -1.19
N TYR A 82 12.45 -6.61 -1.83
CA TYR A 82 12.22 -6.79 -3.27
C TYR A 82 10.75 -6.98 -3.63
N ASP A 83 9.92 -7.35 -2.67
CA ASP A 83 8.47 -7.42 -2.85
C ASP A 83 7.84 -6.03 -2.88
N VAL A 84 7.07 -5.74 -3.93
CA VAL A 84 6.47 -4.40 -4.16
C VAL A 84 5.52 -3.97 -3.05
N SER A 85 4.83 -4.90 -2.37
CA SER A 85 3.93 -4.58 -1.26
C SER A 85 4.73 -4.17 -0.02
N TYR A 86 5.84 -4.86 0.28
CA TYR A 86 6.74 -4.50 1.37
C TYR A 86 7.47 -3.21 1.08
N PHE A 87 8.03 -3.06 -0.12
CA PHE A 87 8.73 -1.83 -0.53
C PHE A 87 7.81 -0.60 -0.48
N GLY A 88 6.61 -0.70 -1.09
CA GLY A 88 5.64 0.40 -1.10
C GLY A 88 5.15 0.77 0.29
N THR A 89 4.89 -0.23 1.15
CA THR A 89 4.52 0.03 2.55
C THR A 89 5.66 0.69 3.32
N MET A 90 6.93 0.32 3.04
CA MET A 90 8.09 0.95 3.65
C MET A 90 8.28 2.39 3.16
N MET A 91 7.97 2.70 1.89
CA MET A 91 7.93 4.08 1.40
C MET A 91 6.98 4.94 2.24
N VAL A 92 5.77 4.43 2.50
CA VAL A 92 4.79 5.15 3.35
C VAL A 92 5.30 5.28 4.78
N HIS A 93 5.82 4.20 5.37
CA HIS A 93 6.38 4.22 6.72
C HIS A 93 7.52 5.25 6.90
N LYS A 94 8.35 5.43 5.87
CA LYS A 94 9.46 6.40 5.86
C LYS A 94 9.05 7.82 5.45
N GLY A 95 7.78 8.04 5.10
CA GLY A 95 7.30 9.34 4.60
C GLY A 95 7.78 9.68 3.19
N HIS A 96 8.17 8.69 2.40
CA HIS A 96 8.55 8.87 1.00
C HIS A 96 7.34 8.76 0.04
N ALA A 97 6.19 8.41 0.58
CA ALA A 97 4.88 8.44 -0.05
C ALA A 97 3.82 8.65 1.03
N ASP A 98 2.71 9.28 0.68
CA ASP A 98 1.61 9.55 1.61
C ASP A 98 0.65 8.38 1.75
N GLY A 99 0.60 7.49 0.75
CA GLY A 99 -0.25 6.32 0.74
C GLY A 99 0.15 5.30 -0.32
N MET A 100 -0.45 4.12 -0.23
CA MET A 100 -0.24 3.04 -1.19
C MET A 100 -1.59 2.45 -1.60
N VAL A 101 -1.75 2.19 -2.90
CA VAL A 101 -2.90 1.47 -3.47
C VAL A 101 -2.41 0.13 -4.00
N SER A 102 -3.03 -0.94 -3.54
CA SER A 102 -2.69 -2.32 -3.91
C SER A 102 -3.93 -3.23 -3.81
N GLY A 103 -3.82 -4.48 -4.28
CA GLY A 103 -4.88 -5.49 -4.22
C GLY A 103 -5.62 -5.73 -5.55
N ALA A 104 -5.12 -5.19 -6.66
CA ALA A 104 -5.65 -5.51 -7.99
C ALA A 104 -5.26 -6.92 -8.45
N ALA A 105 -4.04 -7.34 -8.15
CA ALA A 105 -3.48 -8.65 -8.50
C ALA A 105 -3.05 -9.46 -7.27
N ASN A 106 -2.68 -8.81 -6.18
CA ASN A 106 -2.28 -9.44 -4.93
C ASN A 106 -3.50 -9.78 -4.06
N THR A 107 -3.37 -10.80 -3.21
CA THR A 107 -4.40 -11.11 -2.21
C THR A 107 -4.44 -10.03 -1.13
N THR A 108 -5.59 -9.88 -0.47
CA THR A 108 -5.75 -8.97 0.68
C THR A 108 -4.69 -9.25 1.75
N ALA A 109 -4.45 -10.52 2.08
CA ALA A 109 -3.44 -10.90 3.07
C ALA A 109 -2.03 -10.44 2.68
N HIS A 110 -1.64 -10.56 1.41
CA HIS A 110 -0.34 -10.12 0.92
C HIS A 110 -0.19 -8.59 0.99
N THR A 111 -1.25 -7.89 0.61
CA THR A 111 -1.28 -6.41 0.61
C THR A 111 -1.17 -5.81 2.01
N ILE A 112 -1.92 -6.35 2.99
CA ILE A 112 -2.01 -5.74 4.32
C ILE A 112 -0.95 -6.26 5.31
N ARG A 113 -0.32 -7.41 5.04
CA ARG A 113 0.68 -8.00 5.94
C ARG A 113 1.81 -7.04 6.31
N PRO A 114 2.47 -6.32 5.38
CA PRO A 114 3.53 -5.37 5.73
C PRO A 114 3.05 -4.28 6.69
N ALA A 115 1.84 -3.75 6.48
CA ALA A 115 1.27 -2.74 7.37
C ALA A 115 1.09 -3.26 8.80
N PHE A 116 0.57 -4.47 8.99
CA PHE A 116 0.50 -5.12 10.30
C PHE A 116 1.88 -5.35 10.93
N GLU A 117 2.87 -5.65 10.12
CA GLU A 117 4.18 -6.00 10.62
C GLU A 117 4.96 -4.80 11.16
N PHE A 118 4.87 -3.63 10.54
CA PHE A 118 5.71 -2.50 10.93
C PHE A 118 5.04 -1.12 10.97
N VAL A 119 3.93 -0.87 10.27
CA VAL A 119 3.21 0.41 10.41
C VAL A 119 2.44 0.46 11.73
N LYS A 120 1.72 -0.64 12.06
CA LYS A 120 0.93 -0.80 13.28
C LYS A 120 -0.26 0.17 13.37
N THR A 121 -0.92 0.18 14.54
CA THR A 121 -2.05 1.08 14.83
C THR A 121 -1.57 2.43 15.38
N LYS A 122 -2.41 3.45 15.25
CA LYS A 122 -2.21 4.73 15.96
C LYS A 122 -2.17 4.51 17.48
N PRO A 123 -1.45 5.36 18.24
CA PRO A 123 -1.51 5.31 19.71
C PRO A 123 -2.95 5.38 20.23
N GLY A 124 -3.29 4.50 21.16
CA GLY A 124 -4.64 4.43 21.76
C GLY A 124 -5.66 3.61 20.97
N VAL A 125 -5.33 3.12 19.77
CA VAL A 125 -6.19 2.23 18.98
C VAL A 125 -5.75 0.79 19.19
N SER A 126 -6.66 -0.05 19.68
CA SER A 126 -6.35 -1.43 20.06
C SER A 126 -6.41 -2.42 18.88
N ILE A 127 -7.12 -2.06 17.81
CA ILE A 127 -7.44 -2.96 16.70
C ILE A 127 -7.29 -2.27 15.33
N VAL A 128 -6.78 -2.99 14.35
CA VAL A 128 -6.82 -2.55 12.94
C VAL A 128 -8.21 -2.86 12.39
N SER A 129 -8.81 -1.91 11.70
CA SER A 129 -10.08 -2.10 11.01
C SER A 129 -10.00 -1.64 9.56
N SER A 130 -10.99 -2.02 8.79
CA SER A 130 -11.14 -1.63 7.39
C SER A 130 -12.47 -0.92 7.16
N SER A 131 -12.52 -0.06 6.15
CA SER A 131 -13.73 0.64 5.78
C SER A 131 -13.95 0.68 4.27
N PHE A 132 -15.21 0.62 3.86
CA PHE A 132 -15.64 0.97 2.51
C PHE A 132 -16.18 2.39 2.48
N LEU A 133 -15.73 3.17 1.52
CA LEU A 133 -16.35 4.44 1.16
C LEU A 133 -17.45 4.15 0.12
N MET A 134 -18.70 4.14 0.57
CA MET A 134 -19.87 3.87 -0.27
C MET A 134 -20.30 5.16 -0.94
N CYS A 135 -19.86 5.34 -2.20
CA CYS A 135 -20.12 6.56 -2.97
C CYS A 135 -21.49 6.50 -3.67
N PHE A 136 -22.44 7.29 -3.18
CA PHE A 136 -23.72 7.53 -3.83
C PHE A 136 -23.65 8.82 -4.66
N SER A 137 -24.68 9.12 -5.43
CA SER A 137 -24.73 10.33 -6.27
C SER A 137 -24.77 11.63 -5.47
N ASP A 138 -25.29 11.58 -4.25
CA ASP A 138 -25.59 12.73 -3.36
C ASP A 138 -24.78 12.71 -2.05
N ARG A 139 -24.14 11.58 -1.70
CA ARG A 139 -23.41 11.43 -0.42
C ARG A 139 -22.42 10.28 -0.46
N VAL A 140 -21.51 10.28 0.51
CA VAL A 140 -20.60 9.16 0.81
C VAL A 140 -20.93 8.64 2.22
N LEU A 141 -21.02 7.32 2.36
CA LEU A 141 -21.16 6.63 3.65
C LEU A 141 -19.92 5.79 3.93
N VAL A 142 -19.54 5.70 5.19
CA VAL A 142 -18.42 4.84 5.63
C VAL A 142 -19.02 3.59 6.29
N TYR A 143 -18.69 2.42 5.76
CA TYR A 143 -19.08 1.12 6.28
C TYR A 143 -17.86 0.42 6.86
N ALA A 144 -17.86 0.08 8.15
CA ALA A 144 -16.77 -0.57 8.86
C ALA A 144 -17.27 -1.52 9.96
N ASP A 145 -16.57 -2.58 10.32
CA ASP A 145 -15.42 -3.17 9.64
C ASP A 145 -15.87 -4.01 8.45
N CYS A 146 -15.18 -3.96 7.34
CA CYS A 146 -15.61 -4.66 6.13
C CYS A 146 -14.82 -5.93 5.79
N ALA A 147 -13.63 -6.17 6.40
CA ALA A 147 -12.79 -7.29 5.97
C ALA A 147 -11.75 -7.83 6.97
N VAL A 148 -11.57 -7.19 8.13
CA VAL A 148 -10.44 -7.53 9.04
C VAL A 148 -10.91 -8.31 10.26
N ASN A 149 -11.99 -7.89 10.91
CA ASN A 149 -12.43 -8.45 12.19
C ASN A 149 -13.79 -9.14 12.06
N PRO A 150 -13.85 -10.48 11.97
CA PRO A 150 -15.12 -11.17 11.79
C PRO A 150 -16.04 -11.16 13.03
N ASN A 151 -15.48 -11.08 14.24
CA ASN A 151 -16.23 -11.12 15.50
C ASN A 151 -15.62 -10.12 16.52
N PRO A 152 -15.73 -8.81 16.30
CA PRO A 152 -15.22 -7.83 17.25
C PRO A 152 -16.10 -7.82 18.53
N ASP A 153 -15.47 -7.68 19.70
CA ASP A 153 -16.17 -7.43 20.95
C ASP A 153 -16.68 -5.97 21.04
N ALA A 154 -17.38 -5.64 22.14
CA ALA A 154 -17.99 -4.30 22.31
C ALA A 154 -16.94 -3.18 22.34
N ALA A 155 -15.77 -3.40 22.96
CA ALA A 155 -14.69 -2.41 23.02
C ALA A 155 -14.05 -2.23 21.63
N GLN A 156 -13.80 -3.32 20.93
CA GLN A 156 -13.30 -3.31 19.56
C GLN A 156 -14.27 -2.62 18.60
N LEU A 157 -15.58 -2.85 18.73
CA LEU A 157 -16.60 -2.14 17.94
C LEU A 157 -16.58 -0.62 18.19
N ALA A 158 -16.36 -0.19 19.43
CA ALA A 158 -16.20 1.22 19.74
C ALA A 158 -14.95 1.83 19.09
N ASP A 159 -13.80 1.13 19.15
CA ASP A 159 -12.56 1.57 18.48
C ASP A 159 -12.75 1.66 16.96
N ILE A 160 -13.42 0.66 16.35
CA ILE A 160 -13.73 0.65 14.92
C ILE A 160 -14.59 1.85 14.55
N ALA A 161 -15.65 2.12 15.33
CA ALA A 161 -16.56 3.24 15.06
C ALA A 161 -15.85 4.60 15.16
N ILE A 162 -15.01 4.81 16.18
CA ILE A 162 -14.24 6.03 16.37
C ILE A 162 -13.26 6.23 15.22
N SER A 163 -12.45 5.20 14.92
CA SER A 163 -11.44 5.28 13.84
C SER A 163 -12.08 5.52 12.47
N SER A 164 -13.26 4.93 12.23
CA SER A 164 -13.98 5.10 10.96
C SER A 164 -14.63 6.47 10.82
N ALA A 165 -15.00 7.11 11.93
CA ALA A 165 -15.54 8.48 11.93
C ALA A 165 -14.44 9.53 11.65
N GLU A 166 -13.17 9.19 11.85
CA GLU A 166 -12.01 10.05 11.53
C GLU A 166 -11.55 9.92 10.07
N THR A 167 -12.04 8.92 9.33
CA THR A 167 -11.69 8.67 7.92
C THR A 167 -12.45 9.59 6.99
#